data_dcbbabee041db625076921cd7aa74b41
#
_entry.id   dcbbabee041db625076921cd7aa74b41
#
_cell.length_a   1.000
_cell.length_b   1.000
_cell.length_c   1.000
_cell.angle_alpha   90.00
_cell.angle_beta   90.00
_cell.angle_gamma   90.00
#
_symmetry.space_group_name_H-M   'P 1'
#
loop_
_entity.id
_entity.type
_entity.pdbx_description
1 polymer ?
#
loop_
_entity_poly.entity_id
_entity_poly.type
_entity_poly.pdbx_seq_one_letter_code
_entity_poly.pdbx_strand_id
1 'polypeptide(L)'
;MHKTSGQVSLRRYHSARWDEPVIMEMGSPGQRALIPPGIEKEAAQKYGPVEQLIPVALHRKKEPALPELGQMQVLRHFLRLSQETLGTDLAIDIGQGTCTMKYSPKIHEVLVGSPKMSELHPYQDDETVQGMLEIIYQLEQFLKELSGMSKFSFQPGSGTQAIYSNVAIVRAYFRSKKETERDEIITTIYSHPGNPGAAATAGYKVVTLMPDESGLPDLHALKTAVSGKTAALLITNPEDTGIFNDRIREYTDLVHSVGGLCCYDHANANGLLGIVRAKEMGFDLCHYNLHKSFSSPHGSHGPGAGAQGVTADLAKYLPKPTIEYDGNKYYLDYDRPDSIGKIRKFHGVPPVFLRAYAYIRSLGEEGLKMSALLSIMNNNYLIKHLLEIPGLSCPIGEGRQKIEQARLSWAGLKEDTGVGTEAINRRVIDYGLQSYFMSHHPWLIAEPFTPEPPESYSKDDLDEYISIIRQVAREAYSDPEMVRSAPHRSTIAPIISEPLTDIKKFACTWRAYKKKTSRQPGRA
;
A
#
# COMPACT_ATOMS: atom_id res chain seq x y z
N MET A 1 38.65 -4.27 11.82
CA MET A 1 38.72 -2.81 11.97
C MET A 1 37.74 -2.41 13.07
N HIS A 2 38.23 -1.99 14.23
CA HIS A 2 37.38 -1.49 15.32
C HIS A 2 36.81 -0.13 14.87
N LYS A 3 35.49 -0.04 14.64
CA LYS A 3 34.80 1.22 14.49
C LYS A 3 34.93 2.00 15.81
N THR A 4 35.68 3.10 15.80
CA THR A 4 35.61 4.11 16.85
C THR A 4 34.18 4.67 16.86
N SER A 5 33.52 4.63 18.00
CA SER A 5 32.16 5.07 18.24
C SER A 5 31.94 6.51 17.74
N GLY A 6 31.03 6.73 16.78
CA GLY A 6 30.39 8.02 16.62
C GLY A 6 30.15 8.58 15.23
N GLN A 7 30.75 8.11 14.16
CA GLN A 7 30.52 8.70 12.85
C GLN A 7 30.29 7.63 11.78
N VAL A 8 29.06 7.51 11.29
CA VAL A 8 28.69 6.66 10.15
C VAL A 8 29.23 7.31 8.87
N SER A 9 30.02 6.55 8.11
CA SER A 9 30.48 7.02 6.78
C SER A 9 29.34 6.88 5.79
N LEU A 10 28.90 8.00 5.23
CA LEU A 10 27.85 8.02 4.22
C LEU A 10 28.33 7.38 2.91
N ARG A 11 27.46 6.59 2.29
CA ARG A 11 27.74 5.96 1.00
C ARG A 11 27.82 7.02 -0.12
N ARG A 12 28.67 6.78 -1.10
CA ARG A 12 28.71 7.56 -2.34
C ARG A 12 27.77 6.89 -3.35
N TYR A 13 26.53 7.35 -3.37
CA TYR A 13 25.54 6.85 -4.30
C TYR A 13 25.59 7.60 -5.64
N HIS A 14 25.46 6.86 -6.73
CA HIS A 14 25.18 7.35 -8.07
C HIS A 14 24.26 6.33 -8.77
N SER A 15 23.17 6.79 -9.38
CA SER A 15 22.40 5.93 -10.29
C SER A 15 23.13 5.78 -11.62
N ALA A 16 22.87 4.68 -12.32
CA ALA A 16 23.23 4.56 -13.72
C ALA A 16 22.46 5.59 -14.55
N ARG A 17 23.01 6.00 -15.68
CA ARG A 17 22.33 6.86 -16.64
C ARG A 17 22.57 6.34 -18.05
N TRP A 18 21.49 5.96 -18.72
CA TRP A 18 21.54 5.36 -20.04
C TRP A 18 20.96 6.26 -21.13
N ASP A 19 20.27 7.34 -20.78
CA ASP A 19 19.48 8.18 -21.70
C ASP A 19 18.56 7.33 -22.60
N GLU A 20 17.93 6.33 -22.00
CA GLU A 20 17.15 5.32 -22.70
C GLU A 20 15.90 5.95 -23.34
N PRO A 21 15.66 5.75 -24.65
CA PRO A 21 14.51 6.33 -25.32
C PRO A 21 13.20 5.67 -24.85
N VAL A 22 12.08 6.30 -25.15
CA VAL A 22 10.77 5.66 -24.98
C VAL A 22 10.71 4.44 -25.93
N ILE A 23 10.24 3.30 -25.45
CA ILE A 23 10.21 2.03 -26.23
C ILE A 23 9.53 2.20 -27.60
N MET A 24 8.55 3.10 -27.71
CA MET A 24 7.86 3.41 -28.95
C MET A 24 8.71 4.16 -30.00
N GLU A 25 9.88 4.66 -29.61
CA GLU A 25 10.84 5.32 -30.51
C GLU A 25 11.93 4.34 -31.01
N MET A 26 11.93 3.12 -30.47
CA MET A 26 12.92 2.10 -30.81
C MET A 26 12.42 1.19 -31.94
N GLY A 27 13.35 0.41 -32.48
CA GLY A 27 13.05 -0.63 -33.45
C GLY A 27 13.22 -0.19 -34.90
N SER A 28 13.12 -1.16 -35.78
CA SER A 28 13.20 -0.98 -37.22
C SER A 28 12.22 -1.93 -37.93
N PRO A 29 11.65 -1.53 -39.06
CA PRO A 29 10.72 -2.39 -39.79
C PRO A 29 11.30 -3.77 -40.08
N GLY A 30 10.52 -4.81 -39.83
CA GLY A 30 10.93 -6.21 -40.03
C GLY A 30 11.58 -6.88 -38.81
N GLN A 31 11.91 -6.15 -37.73
CA GLN A 31 12.39 -6.77 -36.51
C GLN A 31 11.24 -7.45 -35.74
N ARG A 32 11.45 -8.70 -35.31
CA ARG A 32 10.44 -9.47 -34.57
C ARG A 32 11.05 -10.13 -33.34
N ALA A 33 10.32 -10.03 -32.23
CA ALA A 33 10.69 -10.67 -30.97
C ALA A 33 10.36 -12.16 -30.97
N LEU A 34 9.15 -12.50 -31.42
CA LEU A 34 8.60 -13.83 -31.44
C LEU A 34 7.82 -14.03 -32.74
N ILE A 35 8.03 -15.17 -33.39
CA ILE A 35 7.22 -15.62 -34.51
C ILE A 35 6.31 -16.74 -33.98
N PRO A 36 5.00 -16.50 -33.85
CA PRO A 36 4.09 -17.55 -33.41
C PRO A 36 4.03 -18.69 -34.43
N PRO A 37 3.71 -19.90 -34.00
CA PRO A 37 3.50 -21.01 -34.93
C PRO A 37 2.38 -20.68 -35.91
N GLY A 38 2.47 -21.20 -37.11
CA GLY A 38 1.39 -21.07 -38.12
C GLY A 38 0.12 -21.79 -37.67
N ILE A 39 -1.02 -21.39 -38.24
CA ILE A 39 -2.29 -22.08 -38.03
C ILE A 39 -2.21 -23.48 -38.66
N GLU A 40 -2.64 -24.49 -37.93
CA GLU A 40 -2.70 -25.87 -38.42
C GLU A 40 -3.60 -25.96 -39.65
N LYS A 41 -3.15 -26.73 -40.64
CA LYS A 41 -3.83 -26.85 -41.93
C LYS A 41 -5.30 -27.29 -41.82
N GLU A 42 -5.56 -28.23 -40.90
CA GLU A 42 -6.92 -28.73 -40.66
C GLU A 42 -7.82 -27.65 -40.06
N ALA A 43 -7.30 -26.85 -39.13
CA ALA A 43 -8.03 -25.72 -38.55
C ALA A 43 -8.31 -24.64 -39.60
N ALA A 44 -7.31 -24.30 -40.42
CA ALA A 44 -7.47 -23.32 -41.49
C ALA A 44 -8.48 -23.79 -42.56
N GLN A 45 -8.50 -25.06 -42.90
CA GLN A 45 -9.46 -25.64 -43.83
C GLN A 45 -10.89 -25.68 -43.27
N LYS A 46 -11.04 -25.99 -41.98
CA LYS A 46 -12.35 -26.13 -41.34
C LYS A 46 -13.02 -24.79 -41.08
N TYR A 47 -12.28 -23.78 -40.64
CA TYR A 47 -12.83 -22.51 -40.18
C TYR A 47 -12.61 -21.34 -41.15
N GLY A 48 -11.75 -21.53 -42.17
CA GLY A 48 -11.39 -20.45 -43.08
C GLY A 48 -10.57 -19.33 -42.44
N PRO A 49 -10.35 -18.24 -43.14
CA PRO A 49 -9.67 -17.06 -42.59
C PRO A 49 -10.52 -16.43 -41.48
N VAL A 50 -9.93 -16.23 -40.30
CA VAL A 50 -10.61 -15.65 -39.13
C VAL A 50 -11.20 -14.25 -39.42
N GLU A 51 -10.58 -13.52 -40.34
CA GLU A 51 -11.05 -12.19 -40.80
C GLU A 51 -12.44 -12.25 -41.41
N GLN A 52 -12.83 -13.37 -41.99
CA GLN A 52 -14.18 -13.54 -42.59
C GLN A 52 -15.29 -13.71 -41.54
N LEU A 53 -14.92 -14.03 -40.28
CA LEU A 53 -15.88 -14.13 -39.18
C LEU A 53 -16.26 -12.76 -38.61
N ILE A 54 -15.55 -11.70 -38.98
CA ILE A 54 -15.77 -10.34 -38.49
C ILE A 54 -16.31 -9.51 -39.68
N PRO A 55 -17.41 -8.76 -39.53
CA PRO A 55 -17.89 -7.86 -40.58
C PRO A 55 -16.79 -6.91 -41.07
N VAL A 56 -16.61 -6.79 -42.38
CA VAL A 56 -15.53 -5.99 -43.00
C VAL A 56 -15.55 -4.52 -42.50
N ALA A 57 -16.75 -3.98 -42.23
CA ALA A 57 -16.90 -2.64 -41.68
C ALA A 57 -16.23 -2.44 -40.32
N LEU A 58 -15.99 -3.52 -39.57
CA LEU A 58 -15.34 -3.52 -38.27
C LEU A 58 -13.85 -3.83 -38.34
N HIS A 59 -13.34 -4.19 -39.53
CA HIS A 59 -11.91 -4.45 -39.71
C HIS A 59 -11.08 -3.18 -39.49
N ARG A 60 -9.91 -3.35 -38.94
CA ARG A 60 -8.90 -2.27 -38.90
C ARG A 60 -8.52 -1.87 -40.31
N LYS A 61 -8.51 -0.56 -40.57
CA LYS A 61 -8.04 -0.03 -41.85
C LYS A 61 -6.52 0.14 -41.92
N LYS A 62 -5.84 0.11 -40.78
CA LYS A 62 -4.38 0.24 -40.68
C LYS A 62 -3.88 -0.61 -39.53
N GLU A 63 -2.72 -1.20 -39.70
CA GLU A 63 -2.00 -1.87 -38.62
C GLU A 63 -1.74 -0.92 -37.44
N PRO A 64 -1.73 -1.45 -36.18
CA PRO A 64 -1.33 -0.65 -35.04
C PRO A 64 0.13 -0.21 -35.21
N ALA A 65 0.42 1.08 -35.03
CA ALA A 65 1.77 1.63 -35.09
C ALA A 65 2.55 1.24 -33.81
N LEU A 66 2.88 -0.05 -33.68
CA LEU A 66 3.71 -0.58 -32.60
C LEU A 66 5.18 -0.62 -33.06
N PRO A 67 6.14 -0.52 -32.13
CA PRO A 67 7.55 -0.67 -32.48
C PRO A 67 7.85 -2.13 -32.79
N GLU A 68 8.65 -2.35 -33.83
CA GLU A 68 9.15 -3.68 -34.19
C GLU A 68 10.51 -3.89 -33.56
N LEU A 69 10.62 -4.76 -32.56
CA LEU A 69 11.78 -4.96 -31.70
C LEU A 69 12.12 -6.45 -31.58
N GLY A 70 13.42 -6.76 -31.53
CA GLY A 70 13.90 -8.07 -31.13
C GLY A 70 13.82 -8.27 -29.61
N GLN A 71 13.67 -9.53 -29.16
CA GLN A 71 13.62 -9.87 -27.71
C GLN A 71 14.76 -9.27 -26.91
N MET A 72 15.98 -9.32 -27.45
CA MET A 72 17.18 -8.81 -26.79
C MET A 72 17.14 -7.29 -26.63
N GLN A 73 16.56 -6.57 -27.58
CA GLN A 73 16.39 -5.11 -27.48
C GLN A 73 15.40 -4.75 -26.35
N VAL A 74 14.28 -5.46 -26.29
CA VAL A 74 13.29 -5.29 -25.22
C VAL A 74 13.91 -5.60 -23.86
N LEU A 75 14.64 -6.72 -23.74
CA LEU A 75 15.31 -7.09 -22.49
C LEU A 75 16.32 -6.03 -22.05
N ARG A 76 17.19 -5.57 -22.95
CA ARG A 76 18.20 -4.56 -22.64
C ARG A 76 17.57 -3.22 -22.25
N HIS A 77 16.51 -2.82 -22.94
CA HIS A 77 15.75 -1.60 -22.60
C HIS A 77 15.30 -1.62 -21.14
N PHE A 78 14.57 -2.65 -20.73
CA PHE A 78 14.07 -2.74 -19.36
C PHE A 78 15.18 -2.98 -18.32
N LEU A 79 16.26 -3.70 -18.66
CA LEU A 79 17.41 -3.85 -17.76
C LEU A 79 18.13 -2.50 -17.52
N ARG A 80 18.29 -1.67 -18.55
CA ARG A 80 18.89 -0.34 -18.39
C ARG A 80 18.01 0.55 -17.51
N LEU A 81 16.70 0.59 -17.77
CA LEU A 81 15.77 1.33 -16.92
C LEU A 81 15.80 0.83 -15.47
N SER A 82 15.95 -0.48 -15.25
CA SER A 82 16.04 -1.01 -13.89
C SER A 82 17.28 -0.58 -13.13
N GLN A 83 18.38 -0.30 -13.81
CA GLN A 83 19.61 0.23 -13.20
C GLN A 83 19.52 1.73 -12.83
N GLU A 84 18.58 2.43 -13.40
CA GLU A 84 18.33 3.85 -13.13
C GLU A 84 17.42 4.07 -11.91
N THR A 85 16.85 3.02 -11.34
CA THR A 85 15.91 3.08 -10.23
C THR A 85 16.53 2.58 -8.94
N LEU A 86 16.08 3.14 -7.81
CA LEU A 86 16.33 2.59 -6.48
C LEU A 86 15.26 1.54 -6.18
N GLY A 87 15.71 0.32 -5.90
CA GLY A 87 14.83 -0.75 -5.44
C GLY A 87 14.86 -0.90 -3.93
N THR A 88 13.79 -1.43 -3.34
CA THR A 88 13.68 -1.69 -1.90
C THR A 88 14.73 -2.67 -1.37
N ASP A 89 15.27 -3.53 -2.22
CA ASP A 89 16.37 -4.43 -1.87
C ASP A 89 17.74 -3.74 -1.79
N LEU A 90 17.87 -2.53 -2.32
CA LEU A 90 19.13 -1.76 -2.37
C LEU A 90 19.14 -0.59 -1.40
N ALA A 91 17.98 -0.02 -1.10
CA ALA A 91 17.83 1.18 -0.31
C ALA A 91 17.27 0.87 1.08
N ILE A 92 17.61 1.71 2.06
CA ILE A 92 16.95 1.73 3.35
C ILE A 92 15.62 2.45 3.17
N ASP A 93 14.51 1.71 3.25
CA ASP A 93 13.16 2.20 3.00
C ASP A 93 12.38 2.35 4.31
N ILE A 94 12.78 3.34 5.11
CA ILE A 94 12.16 3.66 6.41
C ILE A 94 11.12 4.78 6.28
N GLY A 95 11.22 5.59 5.23
CA GLY A 95 10.45 6.81 5.09
C GLY A 95 9.06 6.66 4.48
N GLN A 96 8.57 5.45 4.20
CA GLN A 96 7.32 5.26 3.43
C GLN A 96 6.04 5.37 4.29
N GLY A 97 6.14 5.70 5.58
CA GLY A 97 5.01 5.81 6.48
C GLY A 97 4.24 4.50 6.57
N THR A 98 2.92 4.56 6.59
CA THR A 98 2.04 3.38 6.68
C THR A 98 2.15 2.39 5.50
N CYS A 99 2.91 2.72 4.46
CA CYS A 99 3.22 1.84 3.34
C CYS A 99 4.57 1.16 3.47
N THR A 100 5.11 1.07 4.67
CA THR A 100 6.44 0.52 4.93
C THR A 100 6.64 -0.84 4.29
N MET A 101 7.76 -0.93 3.60
CA MET A 101 8.18 -2.10 2.86
C MET A 101 9.18 -2.89 3.68
N LYS A 102 8.69 -3.76 4.58
CA LYS A 102 9.59 -4.65 5.30
C LYS A 102 10.23 -5.67 4.35
N TYR A 103 11.37 -6.20 4.75
CA TYR A 103 12.07 -7.24 4.01
C TYR A 103 11.14 -8.41 3.69
N SER A 104 11.08 -8.79 2.41
CA SER A 104 10.42 -10.02 1.97
C SER A 104 11.47 -11.11 1.79
N PRO A 105 11.44 -12.19 2.60
CA PRO A 105 12.40 -13.29 2.48
C PRO A 105 12.41 -13.87 1.07
N LYS A 106 13.60 -14.04 0.48
CA LYS A 106 13.73 -14.51 -0.92
C LYS A 106 13.16 -15.90 -1.14
N ILE A 107 13.04 -16.72 -0.09
CA ILE A 107 12.35 -18.01 -0.17
C ILE A 107 10.87 -17.85 -0.53
N HIS A 108 10.23 -16.75 -0.14
CA HIS A 108 8.84 -16.48 -0.53
C HIS A 108 8.71 -16.32 -2.05
N GLU A 109 9.70 -15.71 -2.71
CA GLU A 109 9.72 -15.56 -4.17
C GLU A 109 9.89 -16.92 -4.87
N VAL A 110 10.70 -17.81 -4.31
CA VAL A 110 10.84 -19.18 -4.81
C VAL A 110 9.52 -19.95 -4.70
N LEU A 111 8.82 -19.81 -3.59
CA LEU A 111 7.52 -20.46 -3.39
C LEU A 111 6.47 -19.93 -4.38
N VAL A 112 6.38 -18.62 -4.54
CA VAL A 112 5.42 -17.96 -5.45
C VAL A 112 5.74 -18.23 -6.91
N GLY A 113 7.02 -18.28 -7.28
CA GLY A 113 7.49 -18.63 -8.64
C GLY A 113 7.39 -20.11 -8.97
N SER A 114 7.07 -20.98 -8.02
CA SER A 114 6.89 -22.41 -8.28
C SER A 114 5.75 -22.65 -9.26
N PRO A 115 5.88 -23.59 -10.24
CA PRO A 115 4.80 -24.00 -11.13
C PRO A 115 3.51 -24.40 -10.40
N LYS A 116 3.64 -25.00 -9.20
CA LYS A 116 2.49 -25.35 -8.34
C LYS A 116 1.65 -24.15 -7.93
N MET A 117 2.18 -22.94 -8.05
CA MET A 117 1.49 -21.69 -7.75
C MET A 117 1.24 -20.87 -9.02
N SER A 118 2.29 -20.67 -9.85
CA SER A 118 2.25 -19.75 -10.99
C SER A 118 1.44 -20.27 -12.18
N GLU A 119 1.24 -21.57 -12.28
CA GLU A 119 0.49 -22.21 -13.36
C GLU A 119 -0.96 -22.55 -12.99
N LEU A 120 -1.44 -22.14 -11.80
CA LEU A 120 -2.83 -22.31 -11.42
C LEU A 120 -3.72 -21.28 -12.12
N HIS A 121 -4.84 -21.75 -12.67
CA HIS A 121 -5.89 -20.87 -13.15
C HIS A 121 -6.96 -20.68 -12.07
N PRO A 122 -7.45 -19.46 -11.81
CA PRO A 122 -8.40 -19.20 -10.71
C PRO A 122 -9.78 -19.86 -10.88
N TYR A 123 -10.12 -20.39 -12.05
CA TYR A 123 -11.37 -21.10 -12.32
C TYR A 123 -11.15 -22.58 -12.62
N GLN A 124 -10.04 -23.16 -12.15
CA GLN A 124 -9.90 -24.60 -12.09
C GLN A 124 -10.89 -25.19 -11.07
N ASP A 125 -11.24 -26.45 -11.28
CA ASP A 125 -12.07 -27.19 -10.33
C ASP A 125 -11.38 -27.25 -8.96
N ASP A 126 -12.14 -27.10 -7.89
CA ASP A 126 -11.63 -27.04 -6.51
C ASP A 126 -10.75 -28.26 -6.17
N GLU A 127 -11.07 -29.43 -6.74
CA GLU A 127 -10.29 -30.66 -6.55
C GLU A 127 -8.86 -30.58 -7.07
N THR A 128 -8.61 -29.72 -8.05
CA THR A 128 -7.27 -29.53 -8.66
C THR A 128 -6.41 -28.48 -7.96
N VAL A 129 -7.00 -27.68 -7.04
CA VAL A 129 -6.34 -26.57 -6.36
C VAL A 129 -6.37 -26.68 -4.83
N GLN A 130 -6.53 -27.88 -4.31
CA GLN A 130 -6.69 -28.18 -2.88
C GLN A 130 -5.58 -27.55 -2.02
N GLY A 131 -4.30 -27.64 -2.44
CA GLY A 131 -3.20 -27.05 -1.68
C GLY A 131 -3.28 -25.52 -1.55
N MET A 132 -3.77 -24.83 -2.58
CA MET A 132 -3.95 -23.37 -2.50
C MET A 132 -5.16 -23.01 -1.63
N LEU A 133 -6.25 -23.76 -1.72
CA LEU A 133 -7.43 -23.56 -0.87
C LEU A 133 -7.09 -23.82 0.60
N GLU A 134 -6.30 -24.87 0.89
CA GLU A 134 -5.80 -25.16 2.23
C GLU A 134 -4.97 -23.99 2.78
N ILE A 135 -4.01 -23.47 2.01
CA ILE A 135 -3.17 -22.34 2.41
C ILE A 135 -4.03 -21.13 2.79
N ILE A 136 -5.03 -20.79 2.00
CA ILE A 136 -5.91 -19.65 2.29
C ILE A 136 -6.79 -19.94 3.50
N TYR A 137 -7.32 -21.15 3.65
CA TYR A 137 -8.08 -21.56 4.82
C TYR A 137 -7.24 -21.47 6.11
N GLN A 138 -6.00 -21.96 6.08
CA GLN A 138 -5.07 -21.86 7.21
C GLN A 138 -4.70 -20.40 7.52
N LEU A 139 -4.48 -19.59 6.49
CA LEU A 139 -4.25 -18.15 6.66
C LEU A 139 -5.45 -17.48 7.35
N GLU A 140 -6.66 -17.88 7.01
CA GLU A 140 -7.87 -17.42 7.71
C GLU A 140 -7.81 -17.76 9.22
N GLN A 141 -7.43 -19.00 9.58
CA GLN A 141 -7.34 -19.39 11.00
C GLN A 141 -6.31 -18.51 11.74
N PHE A 142 -5.16 -18.24 11.14
CA PHE A 142 -4.16 -17.34 11.75
C PHE A 142 -4.70 -15.92 11.95
N LEU A 143 -5.39 -15.36 10.95
CA LEU A 143 -5.96 -14.02 11.06
C LEU A 143 -7.12 -13.95 12.07
N LYS A 144 -7.90 -15.01 12.22
CA LYS A 144 -8.91 -15.13 13.27
C LYS A 144 -8.27 -15.06 14.65
N GLU A 145 -7.17 -15.79 14.86
CA GLU A 145 -6.44 -15.76 16.13
C GLU A 145 -5.85 -14.37 16.40
N LEU A 146 -5.21 -13.74 15.41
CA LEU A 146 -4.60 -12.42 15.53
C LEU A 146 -5.61 -11.29 15.78
N SER A 147 -6.84 -11.42 15.32
CA SER A 147 -7.85 -10.34 15.37
C SER A 147 -8.99 -10.58 16.36
N GLY A 148 -9.26 -11.84 16.72
CA GLY A 148 -10.48 -12.26 17.43
C GLY A 148 -11.73 -12.29 16.56
N MET A 149 -11.63 -12.04 15.26
CA MET A 149 -12.75 -12.10 14.34
C MET A 149 -13.14 -13.55 14.03
N SER A 150 -14.39 -13.77 13.60
CA SER A 150 -14.95 -15.11 13.42
C SER A 150 -14.76 -15.66 12.02
N LYS A 151 -14.70 -14.79 10.99
CA LYS A 151 -14.57 -15.20 9.58
C LYS A 151 -13.85 -14.13 8.77
N PHE A 152 -13.11 -14.55 7.73
CA PHE A 152 -12.44 -13.66 6.82
C PHE A 152 -12.84 -13.88 5.36
N SER A 153 -12.75 -12.81 4.55
CA SER A 153 -12.75 -12.85 3.10
C SER A 153 -11.44 -12.31 2.55
N PHE A 154 -10.90 -12.98 1.53
CA PHE A 154 -9.69 -12.58 0.82
C PHE A 154 -9.99 -11.99 -0.56
N GLN A 155 -11.24 -11.64 -0.83
CA GLN A 155 -11.66 -11.03 -2.10
C GLN A 155 -11.02 -9.66 -2.36
N PRO A 156 -10.85 -8.75 -1.35
CA PRO A 156 -10.30 -7.42 -1.61
C PRO A 156 -8.86 -7.48 -2.13
N GLY A 157 -8.59 -6.78 -3.24
CA GLY A 157 -7.26 -6.67 -3.84
C GLY A 157 -6.44 -5.46 -3.36
N SER A 158 -6.94 -4.74 -2.35
CA SER A 158 -6.27 -3.60 -1.72
C SER A 158 -6.93 -3.24 -0.39
N GLY A 159 -6.27 -2.38 0.41
CA GLY A 159 -6.86 -1.82 1.63
C GLY A 159 -8.14 -1.04 1.34
N THR A 160 -8.14 -0.17 0.34
CA THR A 160 -9.32 0.62 -0.03
C THR A 160 -10.50 -0.27 -0.46
N GLN A 161 -10.24 -1.37 -1.18
CA GLN A 161 -11.31 -2.34 -1.48
C GLN A 161 -11.82 -3.05 -0.23
N ALA A 162 -10.97 -3.34 0.75
CA ALA A 162 -11.38 -3.92 2.02
C ALA A 162 -12.23 -2.94 2.84
N ILE A 163 -11.85 -1.66 2.89
CA ILE A 163 -12.65 -0.60 3.52
C ILE A 163 -14.03 -0.50 2.83
N TYR A 164 -14.05 -0.44 1.49
CA TYR A 164 -15.31 -0.40 0.75
C TYR A 164 -16.18 -1.63 1.03
N SER A 165 -15.57 -2.80 1.13
CA SER A 165 -16.25 -4.04 1.50
C SER A 165 -16.85 -3.96 2.91
N ASN A 166 -16.11 -3.42 3.90
CA ASN A 166 -16.64 -3.18 5.25
C ASN A 166 -17.86 -2.28 5.19
N VAL A 167 -17.80 -1.18 4.47
CA VAL A 167 -18.93 -0.23 4.31
C VAL A 167 -20.12 -0.90 3.61
N ALA A 168 -19.88 -1.76 2.61
CA ALA A 168 -20.94 -2.51 1.92
C ALA A 168 -21.62 -3.51 2.85
N ILE A 169 -20.86 -4.18 3.75
CA ILE A 169 -21.42 -5.08 4.78
C ILE A 169 -22.26 -4.29 5.78
N VAL A 170 -21.77 -3.14 6.26
CA VAL A 170 -22.54 -2.24 7.14
C VAL A 170 -23.89 -1.90 6.50
N ARG A 171 -23.89 -1.58 5.20
CA ARG A 171 -25.12 -1.30 4.45
C ARG A 171 -26.04 -2.51 4.35
N ALA A 172 -25.50 -3.70 4.03
CA ALA A 172 -26.28 -4.92 3.92
C ALA A 172 -26.92 -5.29 5.26
N TYR A 173 -26.17 -5.13 6.36
CA TYR A 173 -26.65 -5.36 7.71
C TYR A 173 -27.84 -4.47 8.07
N PHE A 174 -27.75 -3.15 7.89
CA PHE A 174 -28.86 -2.25 8.23
C PHE A 174 -30.05 -2.39 7.27
N ARG A 175 -29.81 -2.66 5.99
CA ARG A 175 -30.89 -2.98 5.05
C ARG A 175 -31.65 -4.24 5.48
N SER A 176 -30.98 -5.27 5.96
CA SER A 176 -31.63 -6.49 6.45
C SER A 176 -32.51 -6.24 7.67
N LYS A 177 -32.15 -5.24 8.48
CA LYS A 177 -32.93 -4.77 9.64
C LYS A 177 -33.99 -3.73 9.29
N LYS A 178 -34.06 -3.28 8.03
CA LYS A 178 -34.93 -2.18 7.54
C LYS A 178 -34.61 -0.82 8.19
N GLU A 179 -33.40 -0.63 8.70
CA GLU A 179 -32.89 0.62 9.29
C GLU A 179 -32.21 1.47 8.21
N THR A 180 -32.98 1.93 7.21
CA THR A 180 -32.43 2.65 6.05
C THR A 180 -32.08 4.12 6.33
N GLU A 181 -32.50 4.64 7.46
CA GLU A 181 -32.22 5.98 7.98
C GLU A 181 -30.79 6.11 8.53
N ARG A 182 -30.08 5.01 8.75
CA ARG A 182 -28.68 5.03 9.14
C ARG A 182 -27.81 5.36 7.93
N ASP A 183 -27.64 6.63 7.67
CA ASP A 183 -26.98 7.18 6.48
C ASP A 183 -25.67 7.93 6.78
N GLU A 184 -25.20 7.89 8.03
CA GLU A 184 -23.98 8.58 8.48
C GLU A 184 -22.88 7.60 8.85
N ILE A 185 -21.65 7.86 8.36
CA ILE A 185 -20.42 7.20 8.79
C ILE A 185 -19.49 8.25 9.40
N ILE A 186 -19.03 7.94 10.61
CA ILE A 186 -18.06 8.76 11.32
C ILE A 186 -16.65 8.22 11.04
N THR A 187 -15.70 9.11 10.78
CA THR A 187 -14.28 8.78 10.63
C THR A 187 -13.42 9.90 11.23
N THR A 188 -12.11 9.78 11.14
CA THR A 188 -11.17 10.74 11.71
C THR A 188 -10.31 11.38 10.63
N ILE A 189 -9.81 12.58 10.85
CA ILE A 189 -9.01 13.30 9.86
C ILE A 189 -7.63 12.65 9.64
N TYR A 190 -7.09 11.94 10.65
CA TYR A 190 -5.83 11.23 10.55
C TYR A 190 -5.97 9.80 10.01
N SER A 191 -7.20 9.33 9.76
CA SER A 191 -7.40 8.03 9.11
C SER A 191 -7.04 8.11 7.62
N HIS A 192 -6.74 6.93 7.05
CA HIS A 192 -6.45 6.84 5.62
C HIS A 192 -7.60 7.43 4.78
N PRO A 193 -7.33 8.23 3.71
CA PRO A 193 -8.36 8.83 2.85
C PRO A 193 -9.34 7.81 2.21
N GLY A 194 -8.96 6.54 2.19
CA GLY A 194 -9.84 5.44 1.80
C GLY A 194 -11.08 5.31 2.69
N ASN A 195 -11.02 5.68 3.96
CA ASN A 195 -12.15 5.60 4.88
C ASN A 195 -13.28 6.56 4.49
N PRO A 196 -13.08 7.89 4.43
CA PRO A 196 -14.11 8.80 3.96
C PRO A 196 -14.48 8.56 2.49
N GLY A 197 -13.50 8.20 1.64
CA GLY A 197 -13.74 7.94 0.22
C GLY A 197 -14.65 6.73 -0.03
N ALA A 198 -14.44 5.62 0.67
CA ALA A 198 -15.30 4.45 0.57
C ALA A 198 -16.71 4.72 1.11
N ALA A 199 -16.82 5.43 2.23
CA ALA A 199 -18.11 5.83 2.80
C ALA A 199 -18.92 6.71 1.81
N ALA A 200 -18.30 7.74 1.26
CA ALA A 200 -18.92 8.63 0.28
C ALA A 200 -19.32 7.89 -1.02
N THR A 201 -18.43 7.02 -1.54
CA THR A 201 -18.70 6.19 -2.72
C THR A 201 -19.89 5.26 -2.49
N ALA A 202 -20.04 4.73 -1.29
CA ALA A 202 -21.18 3.93 -0.92
C ALA A 202 -22.45 4.78 -0.66
N GLY A 203 -22.39 6.12 -0.73
CA GLY A 203 -23.51 7.04 -0.59
C GLY A 203 -23.87 7.36 0.87
N TYR A 204 -22.93 7.20 1.80
CA TYR A 204 -23.06 7.68 3.17
C TYR A 204 -22.65 9.15 3.29
N LYS A 205 -23.25 9.85 4.23
CA LYS A 205 -22.74 11.13 4.72
C LYS A 205 -21.56 10.86 5.61
N VAL A 206 -20.48 11.61 5.42
CA VAL A 206 -19.25 11.44 6.19
C VAL A 206 -19.15 12.53 7.23
N VAL A 207 -18.99 12.12 8.50
CA VAL A 207 -18.68 13.01 9.61
C VAL A 207 -17.23 12.78 10.00
N THR A 208 -16.40 13.82 9.91
CA THR A 208 -14.97 13.72 10.19
C THR A 208 -14.65 14.34 11.54
N LEU A 209 -14.08 13.57 12.46
CA LEU A 209 -13.61 14.04 13.75
C LEU A 209 -12.22 14.65 13.60
N MET A 210 -12.04 15.79 14.23
CA MET A 210 -10.72 16.42 14.41
C MET A 210 -10.04 15.84 15.66
N PRO A 211 -8.70 15.91 15.76
CA PRO A 211 -8.01 15.54 16.98
C PRO A 211 -8.23 16.56 18.09
N ASP A 212 -8.17 16.09 19.33
CA ASP A 212 -8.03 16.93 20.51
C ASP A 212 -6.56 17.38 20.73
N GLU A 213 -6.30 18.10 21.82
CA GLU A 213 -4.95 18.58 22.16
C GLU A 213 -3.93 17.46 22.40
N SER A 214 -4.37 16.25 22.72
CA SER A 214 -3.51 15.08 22.88
C SER A 214 -3.13 14.40 21.55
N GLY A 215 -3.74 14.82 20.44
CA GLY A 215 -3.58 14.25 19.11
C GLY A 215 -4.40 12.98 18.89
N LEU A 216 -5.31 12.64 19.79
CA LEU A 216 -6.30 11.57 19.61
C LEU A 216 -7.61 12.16 19.03
N PRO A 217 -8.44 11.34 18.37
CA PRO A 217 -9.76 11.79 17.92
C PRO A 217 -10.58 12.35 19.09
N ASP A 218 -11.24 13.50 18.88
CA ASP A 218 -11.99 14.15 19.95
C ASP A 218 -13.21 13.32 20.38
N LEU A 219 -13.15 12.73 21.58
CA LEU A 219 -14.23 11.92 22.15
C LEU A 219 -15.49 12.75 22.45
N HIS A 220 -15.34 14.05 22.79
CA HIS A 220 -16.48 14.91 23.02
C HIS A 220 -17.22 15.21 21.71
N ALA A 221 -16.46 15.46 20.64
CA ALA A 221 -17.03 15.60 19.30
C ALA A 221 -17.74 14.31 18.85
N LEU A 222 -17.17 13.12 19.14
CA LEU A 222 -17.83 11.85 18.87
C LEU A 222 -19.16 11.72 19.63
N LYS A 223 -19.19 12.08 20.93
CA LYS A 223 -20.42 12.06 21.74
C LYS A 223 -21.53 12.94 21.15
N THR A 224 -21.15 14.04 20.53
CA THR A 224 -22.09 14.95 19.88
C THR A 224 -22.55 14.44 18.51
N ALA A 225 -21.67 13.74 17.79
CA ALA A 225 -21.92 13.26 16.43
C ALA A 225 -22.76 11.98 16.37
N VAL A 226 -22.63 11.08 17.36
CA VAL A 226 -23.39 9.81 17.36
C VAL A 226 -24.88 10.03 17.53
N SER A 227 -25.67 9.31 16.73
CA SER A 227 -27.13 9.43 16.73
C SER A 227 -27.78 8.14 16.17
N GLY A 228 -29.11 8.10 16.13
CA GLY A 228 -29.83 7.02 15.43
C GLY A 228 -29.54 6.94 13.93
N LYS A 229 -28.91 7.95 13.32
CA LYS A 229 -28.46 7.94 11.92
C LYS A 229 -27.06 7.35 11.72
N THR A 230 -26.30 7.15 12.79
CA THR A 230 -24.96 6.61 12.73
C THR A 230 -25.01 5.13 12.31
N ALA A 231 -24.47 4.82 11.13
CA ALA A 231 -24.30 3.47 10.64
C ALA A 231 -23.00 2.85 11.17
N ALA A 232 -21.88 3.57 11.08
CA ALA A 232 -20.60 3.05 11.56
C ALA A 232 -19.60 4.13 11.94
N LEU A 233 -18.62 3.73 12.77
CA LEU A 233 -17.34 4.40 12.97
C LEU A 233 -16.26 3.66 12.19
N LEU A 234 -15.49 4.37 11.33
CA LEU A 234 -14.31 3.87 10.65
C LEU A 234 -13.07 4.57 11.23
N ILE A 235 -12.21 3.84 11.90
CA ILE A 235 -11.06 4.40 12.62
C ILE A 235 -9.85 3.48 12.57
N THR A 236 -8.65 4.05 12.63
CA THR A 236 -7.37 3.37 12.88
C THR A 236 -6.97 3.49 14.36
N ASN A 237 -6.19 2.55 14.85
CA ASN A 237 -5.56 2.67 16.17
C ASN A 237 -4.22 1.89 16.18
N PRO A 238 -3.05 2.55 16.23
CA PRO A 238 -2.89 4.00 16.25
C PRO A 238 -3.28 4.66 14.93
N GLU A 239 -3.57 5.96 14.97
CA GLU A 239 -3.67 6.77 13.77
C GLU A 239 -2.27 7.20 13.28
N ASP A 240 -2.20 7.97 12.18
CA ASP A 240 -0.95 8.45 11.56
C ASP A 240 0.01 9.17 12.53
N THR A 241 -0.47 9.60 13.70
CA THR A 241 0.36 10.18 14.76
C THR A 241 1.23 9.14 15.47
N GLY A 242 0.94 7.86 15.30
CA GLY A 242 1.58 6.74 15.99
C GLY A 242 1.23 6.62 17.47
N ILE A 243 0.28 7.41 17.96
CA ILE A 243 -0.16 7.36 19.36
C ILE A 243 -1.28 6.33 19.48
N PHE A 244 -1.05 5.29 20.30
CA PHE A 244 -2.10 4.32 20.58
C PHE A 244 -3.19 4.95 21.47
N ASN A 245 -4.43 4.84 21.04
CA ASN A 245 -5.59 5.28 21.82
C ASN A 245 -5.98 4.18 22.81
N ASP A 246 -5.57 4.32 24.06
CA ASP A 246 -5.90 3.40 25.16
C ASP A 246 -7.37 3.45 25.60
N ARG A 247 -8.09 4.51 25.17
CA ARG A 247 -9.52 4.69 25.44
C ARG A 247 -10.40 4.22 24.28
N ILE A 248 -9.87 3.46 23.32
CA ILE A 248 -10.61 3.03 22.11
C ILE A 248 -11.94 2.34 22.43
N ARG A 249 -12.03 1.62 23.56
CA ARG A 249 -13.29 1.00 24.02
C ARG A 249 -14.38 2.03 24.28
N GLU A 250 -14.06 3.20 24.79
CA GLU A 250 -15.07 4.26 25.02
C GLU A 250 -15.69 4.74 23.70
N TYR A 251 -14.88 4.75 22.61
CA TYR A 251 -15.35 5.14 21.28
C TYR A 251 -16.27 4.06 20.69
N THR A 252 -15.86 2.79 20.77
CA THR A 252 -16.67 1.69 20.23
C THR A 252 -17.95 1.49 21.03
N ASP A 253 -17.89 1.52 22.37
CA ASP A 253 -19.07 1.39 23.24
C ASP A 253 -20.07 2.53 23.00
N LEU A 254 -19.59 3.76 22.75
CA LEU A 254 -20.43 4.89 22.44
C LEU A 254 -21.19 4.71 21.12
N VAL A 255 -20.53 4.22 20.07
CA VAL A 255 -21.17 3.92 18.78
C VAL A 255 -22.15 2.77 18.90
N HIS A 256 -21.81 1.73 19.65
CA HIS A 256 -22.70 0.61 19.95
C HIS A 256 -23.94 1.05 20.75
N SER A 257 -23.80 2.03 21.64
CA SER A 257 -24.94 2.52 22.45
C SER A 257 -26.08 3.11 21.61
N VAL A 258 -25.77 3.56 20.39
CA VAL A 258 -26.78 4.04 19.42
C VAL A 258 -27.09 2.97 18.35
N GLY A 259 -26.56 1.75 18.47
CA GLY A 259 -26.78 0.63 17.56
C GLY A 259 -25.94 0.69 16.28
N GLY A 260 -24.92 1.56 16.18
CA GLY A 260 -23.96 1.61 15.08
C GLY A 260 -22.94 0.47 15.14
N LEU A 261 -22.19 0.26 14.06
CA LEU A 261 -21.11 -0.72 13.97
C LEU A 261 -19.74 -0.04 14.01
N CYS A 262 -18.70 -0.79 14.39
CA CYS A 262 -17.34 -0.29 14.49
C CYS A 262 -16.42 -1.06 13.54
N CYS A 263 -15.77 -0.33 12.60
CA CYS A 263 -14.86 -0.86 11.62
C CYS A 263 -13.42 -0.43 11.95
N TYR A 264 -12.55 -1.39 12.18
CA TYR A 264 -11.14 -1.15 12.42
C TYR A 264 -10.36 -1.17 11.10
N ASP A 265 -9.83 -0.01 10.72
CA ASP A 265 -8.80 0.04 9.70
C ASP A 265 -7.48 -0.43 10.33
N HIS A 266 -7.22 -1.71 10.25
CA HIS A 266 -6.00 -2.36 10.71
C HIS A 266 -5.09 -2.70 9.53
N ALA A 267 -5.08 -1.80 8.53
CA ALA A 267 -4.27 -1.98 7.32
C ALA A 267 -2.79 -2.16 7.65
N ASN A 268 -2.30 -1.45 8.66
CA ASN A 268 -0.96 -1.62 9.24
C ASN A 268 -1.07 -2.19 10.65
N ALA A 269 -0.40 -3.31 10.89
CA ALA A 269 -0.33 -3.96 12.18
C ALA A 269 1.13 -4.15 12.66
N ASN A 270 2.10 -3.41 12.10
CA ASN A 270 3.52 -3.62 12.37
C ASN A 270 3.87 -3.58 13.85
N GLY A 271 3.29 -2.66 14.62
CA GLY A 271 3.51 -2.58 16.07
C GLY A 271 2.50 -3.36 16.92
N LEU A 272 1.57 -4.11 16.32
CA LEU A 272 0.42 -4.66 17.05
C LEU A 272 0.25 -6.17 16.93
N LEU A 273 0.96 -6.83 16.00
CA LEU A 273 0.86 -8.28 15.77
C LEU A 273 1.13 -9.08 17.07
N GLY A 274 0.17 -9.92 17.45
CA GLY A 274 0.26 -10.74 18.65
C GLY A 274 0.18 -9.97 19.98
N ILE A 275 -0.14 -8.66 19.96
CA ILE A 275 -0.26 -7.80 21.15
C ILE A 275 -1.71 -7.37 21.35
N VAL A 276 -2.40 -6.93 20.29
CA VAL A 276 -3.75 -6.36 20.37
C VAL A 276 -4.67 -7.08 19.39
N ARG A 277 -5.90 -7.33 19.82
CA ARG A 277 -6.94 -7.96 18.99
C ARG A 277 -8.09 -6.98 18.75
N ALA A 278 -8.55 -6.90 17.51
CA ALA A 278 -9.64 -6.00 17.10
C ALA A 278 -10.92 -6.21 17.92
N LYS A 279 -11.27 -7.46 18.16
CA LYS A 279 -12.49 -7.82 18.89
C LYS A 279 -12.48 -7.32 20.34
N GLU A 280 -11.36 -7.44 21.04
CA GLU A 280 -11.23 -6.97 22.44
C GLU A 280 -11.32 -5.45 22.55
N MET A 281 -10.97 -4.73 21.47
CA MET A 281 -11.17 -3.28 21.37
C MET A 281 -12.60 -2.88 21.00
N GLY A 282 -13.51 -3.85 20.76
CA GLY A 282 -14.92 -3.59 20.47
C GLY A 282 -15.25 -3.41 18.99
N PHE A 283 -14.39 -3.83 18.08
CA PHE A 283 -14.69 -3.76 16.67
C PHE A 283 -15.52 -4.93 16.16
N ASP A 284 -16.44 -4.65 15.24
CA ASP A 284 -17.31 -5.64 14.58
C ASP A 284 -16.70 -6.12 13.26
N LEU A 285 -15.97 -5.23 12.59
CA LEU A 285 -15.27 -5.49 11.34
C LEU A 285 -13.83 -4.99 11.44
N CYS A 286 -12.93 -5.68 10.75
CA CYS A 286 -11.56 -5.18 10.56
C CYS A 286 -11.03 -5.56 9.17
N HIS A 287 -9.89 -5.00 8.79
CA HIS A 287 -9.14 -5.50 7.66
C HIS A 287 -7.63 -5.37 7.87
N TYR A 288 -6.88 -6.33 7.33
CA TYR A 288 -5.43 -6.28 7.24
C TYR A 288 -5.00 -6.03 5.80
N ASN A 289 -3.95 -5.24 5.60
CA ASN A 289 -3.24 -5.20 4.33
C ASN A 289 -2.10 -6.23 4.36
N LEU A 290 -2.31 -7.36 3.69
CA LEU A 290 -1.32 -8.44 3.67
C LEU A 290 0.01 -8.04 3.01
N HIS A 291 -0.01 -7.00 2.19
CA HIS A 291 1.15 -6.40 1.54
C HIS A 291 1.91 -5.38 2.41
N LYS A 292 1.50 -5.17 3.66
CA LYS A 292 2.21 -4.34 4.64
C LYS A 292 2.85 -5.23 5.71
N SER A 293 2.15 -5.48 6.81
CA SER A 293 2.69 -6.16 8.00
C SER A 293 3.09 -7.62 7.78
N PHE A 294 2.59 -8.28 6.72
CA PHE A 294 2.85 -9.70 6.45
C PHE A 294 3.91 -9.92 5.36
N SER A 295 4.81 -8.97 5.18
CA SER A 295 6.04 -9.14 4.38
C SER A 295 5.82 -9.54 2.93
N SER A 296 4.83 -8.97 2.26
CA SER A 296 4.66 -9.13 0.83
C SER A 296 5.14 -7.88 0.10
N PRO A 297 6.04 -7.98 -0.90
CA PRO A 297 6.54 -6.81 -1.58
C PRO A 297 5.41 -6.08 -2.29
N HIS A 298 5.20 -4.84 -1.89
CA HIS A 298 4.20 -3.95 -2.52
C HIS A 298 4.73 -3.31 -3.80
N GLY A 299 6.07 -3.27 -3.96
CA GLY A 299 6.76 -2.77 -5.15
C GLY A 299 6.41 -1.30 -5.45
N SER A 300 6.40 -0.43 -4.46
CA SER A 300 6.01 0.98 -4.61
C SER A 300 4.65 1.12 -5.31
N HIS A 301 3.60 0.54 -4.70
CA HIS A 301 2.22 0.44 -5.19
C HIS A 301 1.95 -0.74 -6.16
N GLY A 302 2.74 -1.79 -6.09
CA GLY A 302 2.48 -3.05 -6.78
C GLY A 302 1.23 -3.80 -6.27
N PRO A 303 1.09 -5.09 -6.59
CA PRO A 303 -0.07 -5.88 -6.19
C PRO A 303 -0.26 -5.90 -4.67
N GLY A 304 -1.40 -5.41 -4.21
CA GLY A 304 -1.81 -5.50 -2.81
C GLY A 304 -2.85 -6.58 -2.58
N ALA A 305 -3.15 -6.88 -1.33
CA ALA A 305 -4.27 -7.71 -0.92
C ALA A 305 -4.79 -7.25 0.43
N GLY A 306 -6.11 -7.21 0.57
CA GLY A 306 -6.80 -6.98 1.83
C GLY A 306 -7.44 -8.26 2.34
N ALA A 307 -7.27 -8.57 3.63
CA ALA A 307 -8.02 -9.60 4.32
C ALA A 307 -9.06 -8.93 5.21
N GLN A 308 -10.32 -9.18 4.94
CA GLN A 308 -11.45 -8.56 5.64
C GLN A 308 -12.02 -9.53 6.67
N GLY A 309 -12.01 -9.14 7.94
CA GLY A 309 -12.52 -9.92 9.07
C GLY A 309 -13.79 -9.34 9.67
N VAL A 310 -14.68 -10.22 10.14
CA VAL A 310 -15.95 -9.83 10.74
C VAL A 310 -16.31 -10.73 11.93
N THR A 311 -17.18 -10.23 12.81
CA THR A 311 -17.82 -11.02 13.87
C THR A 311 -18.80 -12.04 13.29
N ALA A 312 -19.24 -13.00 14.11
CA ALA A 312 -20.06 -14.15 13.64
C ALA A 312 -21.39 -13.73 13.01
N ASP A 313 -22.05 -12.73 13.57
CA ASP A 313 -23.33 -12.19 13.11
C ASP A 313 -23.24 -11.49 11.74
N LEU A 314 -22.07 -10.97 11.39
CA LEU A 314 -21.79 -10.32 10.12
C LEU A 314 -21.21 -11.27 9.05
N ALA A 315 -20.82 -12.49 9.43
CA ALA A 315 -20.14 -13.44 8.53
C ALA A 315 -20.95 -13.77 7.28
N LYS A 316 -22.28 -13.80 7.36
CA LYS A 316 -23.17 -14.10 6.22
C LYS A 316 -23.12 -13.05 5.11
N TYR A 317 -22.72 -11.81 5.41
CA TYR A 317 -22.62 -10.71 4.44
C TYR A 317 -21.27 -10.65 3.72
N LEU A 318 -20.27 -11.44 4.15
CA LEU A 318 -18.93 -11.43 3.52
C LEU A 318 -19.02 -11.64 2.00
N PRO A 319 -18.10 -11.06 1.24
CA PRO A 319 -17.97 -11.34 -0.21
C PRO A 319 -17.85 -12.82 -0.51
N LYS A 320 -18.50 -13.28 -1.56
CA LYS A 320 -18.42 -14.67 -2.03
C LYS A 320 -17.47 -14.86 -3.21
N PRO A 321 -16.83 -16.05 -3.32
CA PRO A 321 -16.93 -17.17 -2.40
C PRO A 321 -16.10 -16.96 -1.13
N THR A 322 -16.44 -17.69 -0.07
CA THR A 322 -15.54 -17.98 1.05
C THR A 322 -14.93 -19.36 0.85
N ILE A 323 -13.85 -19.67 1.58
CA ILE A 323 -13.22 -20.99 1.52
C ILE A 323 -13.67 -21.77 2.75
N GLU A 324 -14.21 -22.96 2.53
CA GLU A 324 -14.72 -23.84 3.57
C GLU A 324 -14.01 -25.21 3.51
N TYR A 325 -14.10 -25.95 4.62
CA TYR A 325 -13.61 -27.32 4.76
C TYR A 325 -14.72 -28.23 5.29
N ASP A 326 -15.05 -29.28 4.56
CA ASP A 326 -16.13 -30.20 4.90
C ASP A 326 -15.70 -31.43 5.72
N GLY A 327 -14.44 -31.48 6.17
CA GLY A 327 -13.81 -32.62 6.85
C GLY A 327 -13.03 -33.53 5.91
N ASN A 328 -13.16 -33.36 4.60
CA ASN A 328 -12.49 -34.15 3.58
C ASN A 328 -11.75 -33.28 2.55
N LYS A 329 -12.38 -32.21 2.05
CA LYS A 329 -11.81 -31.30 1.05
C LYS A 329 -12.12 -29.85 1.34
N TYR A 330 -11.28 -28.98 0.80
CA TYR A 330 -11.51 -27.54 0.77
C TYR A 330 -12.30 -27.18 -0.49
N TYR A 331 -13.22 -26.22 -0.37
CA TYR A 331 -14.07 -25.79 -1.49
C TYR A 331 -14.41 -24.32 -1.42
N LEU A 332 -14.82 -23.76 -2.57
CA LEU A 332 -15.28 -22.39 -2.71
C LEU A 332 -16.80 -22.34 -2.49
N ASP A 333 -17.23 -21.80 -1.35
CA ASP A 333 -18.64 -21.65 -1.03
C ASP A 333 -19.25 -20.41 -1.69
N TYR A 334 -20.05 -20.65 -2.71
CA TYR A 334 -20.84 -19.65 -3.42
C TYR A 334 -22.30 -19.54 -2.91
N ASP A 335 -22.77 -20.50 -2.13
CA ASP A 335 -24.15 -20.52 -1.59
C ASP A 335 -24.28 -19.60 -0.37
N ARG A 336 -24.17 -18.30 -0.64
CA ARG A 336 -24.23 -17.25 0.38
C ARG A 336 -25.24 -16.19 -0.05
N PRO A 337 -26.54 -16.42 0.23
CA PRO A 337 -27.63 -15.55 -0.28
C PRO A 337 -27.59 -14.13 0.28
N ASP A 338 -27.11 -13.94 1.53
CA ASP A 338 -27.01 -12.63 2.19
C ASP A 338 -25.70 -11.88 1.82
N SER A 339 -24.78 -12.52 1.10
CA SER A 339 -23.50 -11.92 0.72
C SER A 339 -23.65 -10.63 -0.08
N ILE A 340 -22.75 -9.68 0.16
CA ILE A 340 -22.65 -8.47 -0.69
C ILE A 340 -22.19 -8.76 -2.12
N GLY A 341 -21.95 -10.02 -2.47
CA GLY A 341 -21.51 -10.44 -3.80
C GLY A 341 -20.00 -10.45 -3.98
N LYS A 342 -19.52 -10.46 -5.23
CA LYS A 342 -18.09 -10.37 -5.55
C LYS A 342 -17.63 -8.91 -5.55
N ILE A 343 -16.49 -8.64 -4.93
CA ILE A 343 -15.87 -7.31 -4.92
C ILE A 343 -14.95 -7.12 -6.12
N ARG A 344 -14.37 -8.21 -6.62
CA ARG A 344 -13.47 -8.18 -7.78
C ARG A 344 -13.60 -9.47 -8.60
N LYS A 345 -12.98 -9.48 -9.78
CA LYS A 345 -12.79 -10.69 -10.58
C LYS A 345 -11.87 -11.67 -9.84
N PHE A 346 -12.04 -12.96 -10.08
CA PHE A 346 -11.28 -14.05 -9.47
C PHE A 346 -11.43 -14.14 -7.94
N HIS A 347 -10.39 -14.63 -7.24
CA HIS A 347 -10.44 -15.00 -5.83
C HIS A 347 -9.37 -14.26 -5.00
N GLY A 348 -9.16 -12.97 -5.27
CA GLY A 348 -8.16 -12.17 -4.60
C GLY A 348 -6.79 -12.23 -5.27
N VAL A 349 -5.71 -12.25 -4.48
CA VAL A 349 -4.32 -12.20 -4.96
C VAL A 349 -3.48 -13.33 -4.33
N PRO A 350 -3.64 -14.59 -4.78
CA PRO A 350 -3.00 -15.76 -4.16
C PRO A 350 -1.49 -15.64 -3.94
N PRO A 351 -0.68 -15.02 -4.82
CA PRO A 351 0.74 -14.81 -4.54
C PRO A 351 1.03 -14.01 -3.27
N VAL A 352 0.18 -13.05 -2.92
CA VAL A 352 0.30 -12.28 -1.67
C VAL A 352 -0.13 -13.13 -0.47
N PHE A 353 -1.16 -13.96 -0.63
CA PHE A 353 -1.62 -14.88 0.42
C PHE A 353 -0.54 -15.89 0.78
N LEU A 354 0.12 -16.47 -0.22
CA LEU A 354 1.21 -17.43 -0.01
C LEU A 354 2.39 -16.79 0.74
N ARG A 355 2.78 -15.55 0.38
CA ARG A 355 3.83 -14.82 1.12
C ARG A 355 3.43 -14.55 2.56
N ALA A 356 2.22 -14.07 2.80
CA ALA A 356 1.71 -13.82 4.15
C ALA A 356 1.63 -15.10 4.98
N TYR A 357 1.17 -16.18 4.39
CA TYR A 357 1.14 -17.51 5.03
C TYR A 357 2.55 -17.98 5.40
N ALA A 358 3.50 -17.90 4.45
CA ALA A 358 4.88 -18.29 4.68
C ALA A 358 5.55 -17.42 5.77
N TYR A 359 5.29 -16.12 5.79
CA TYR A 359 5.77 -15.19 6.81
C TYR A 359 5.27 -15.59 8.21
N ILE A 360 3.96 -15.80 8.37
CA ILE A 360 3.38 -16.22 9.65
C ILE A 360 3.95 -17.57 10.09
N ARG A 361 4.03 -18.53 9.16
CA ARG A 361 4.57 -19.87 9.45
C ARG A 361 6.04 -19.86 9.86
N SER A 362 6.83 -18.98 9.27
CA SER A 362 8.28 -18.88 9.57
C SER A 362 8.54 -18.24 10.93
N LEU A 363 7.69 -17.29 11.34
CA LEU A 363 7.86 -16.57 12.61
C LEU A 363 7.17 -17.27 13.80
N GLY A 364 6.02 -17.88 13.57
CA GLY A 364 5.18 -18.39 14.65
C GLY A 364 4.66 -17.28 15.57
N GLU A 365 4.04 -17.66 16.67
CA GLU A 365 3.46 -16.74 17.65
C GLU A 365 4.50 -15.79 18.25
N GLU A 366 5.60 -16.36 18.74
CA GLU A 366 6.68 -15.59 19.39
C GLU A 366 7.34 -14.62 18.41
N GLY A 367 7.62 -15.07 17.19
CA GLY A 367 8.25 -14.23 16.16
C GLY A 367 7.37 -13.08 15.71
N LEU A 368 6.06 -13.30 15.56
CA LEU A 368 5.12 -12.22 15.21
C LEU A 368 5.05 -11.15 16.31
N LYS A 369 4.96 -11.56 17.58
CA LYS A 369 5.01 -10.63 18.70
C LYS A 369 6.35 -9.90 18.78
N MET A 370 7.46 -10.62 18.56
CA MET A 370 8.79 -10.01 18.55
C MET A 370 8.93 -8.99 17.41
N SER A 371 8.40 -9.27 16.22
CA SER A 371 8.43 -8.32 15.10
C SER A 371 7.71 -7.00 15.44
N ALA A 372 6.57 -7.08 16.13
CA ALA A 372 5.84 -5.90 16.60
C ALA A 372 6.66 -5.10 17.63
N LEU A 373 7.23 -5.77 18.63
CA LEU A 373 8.05 -5.12 19.67
C LEU A 373 9.29 -4.45 19.06
N LEU A 374 9.97 -5.12 18.12
CA LEU A 374 11.12 -4.56 17.42
C LEU A 374 10.74 -3.34 16.57
N SER A 375 9.60 -3.35 15.89
CA SER A 375 9.11 -2.18 15.14
C SER A 375 8.90 -0.98 16.09
N ILE A 376 8.28 -1.19 17.25
CA ILE A 376 8.09 -0.14 18.26
C ILE A 376 9.45 0.38 18.76
N MET A 377 10.36 -0.52 19.07
CA MET A 377 11.71 -0.15 19.56
C MET A 377 12.47 0.65 18.50
N ASN A 378 12.51 0.16 17.27
CA ASN A 378 13.18 0.83 16.14
C ASN A 378 12.62 2.23 15.92
N ASN A 379 11.30 2.38 15.96
CA ASN A 379 10.66 3.68 15.78
C ASN A 379 11.03 4.68 16.88
N ASN A 380 10.94 4.27 18.14
CA ASN A 380 11.29 5.17 19.25
C ASN A 380 12.80 5.48 19.31
N TYR A 381 13.66 4.52 18.92
CA TYR A 381 15.09 4.78 18.72
C TYR A 381 15.32 5.84 17.64
N LEU A 382 14.69 5.67 16.49
CA LEU A 382 14.79 6.59 15.36
C LEU A 382 14.34 8.00 15.75
N ILE A 383 13.14 8.12 16.34
CA ILE A 383 12.57 9.41 16.76
C ILE A 383 13.51 10.14 17.71
N LYS A 384 14.02 9.44 18.73
CA LYS A 384 14.94 10.02 19.72
C LYS A 384 16.12 10.73 19.05
N HIS A 385 16.75 10.07 18.06
CA HIS A 385 17.92 10.63 17.39
C HIS A 385 17.60 11.62 16.27
N LEU A 386 16.43 11.51 15.66
CA LEU A 386 15.96 12.50 14.68
C LEU A 386 15.63 13.83 15.36
N LEU A 387 15.05 13.83 16.54
CA LEU A 387 14.72 15.06 17.29
C LEU A 387 15.95 15.82 17.82
N GLU A 388 17.16 15.23 17.75
CA GLU A 388 18.42 15.95 17.97
C GLU A 388 18.81 16.86 16.77
N ILE A 389 18.11 16.75 15.63
CA ILE A 389 18.41 17.52 14.42
C ILE A 389 17.73 18.89 14.49
N PRO A 390 18.51 19.99 14.36
CA PRO A 390 17.92 21.34 14.39
C PRO A 390 16.81 21.52 13.34
N GLY A 391 15.73 22.16 13.74
CA GLY A 391 14.59 22.44 12.87
C GLY A 391 13.62 21.27 12.65
N LEU A 392 13.90 20.07 13.21
CA LEU A 392 12.97 18.94 13.20
C LEU A 392 12.24 18.83 14.55
N SER A 393 10.94 18.61 14.51
CA SER A 393 10.10 18.50 15.70
C SER A 393 9.06 17.38 15.60
N CYS A 394 8.46 17.02 16.73
CA CYS A 394 7.31 16.11 16.82
C CYS A 394 6.13 16.89 17.46
N PRO A 395 5.34 17.63 16.67
CA PRO A 395 4.38 18.60 17.21
C PRO A 395 3.18 17.94 17.91
N ILE A 396 2.96 16.64 17.73
CA ILE A 396 1.85 15.92 18.36
C ILE A 396 2.39 14.84 19.30
N GLY A 397 1.97 14.89 20.56
CA GLY A 397 2.36 13.92 21.60
C GLY A 397 3.87 13.91 21.82
N GLU A 398 4.47 15.08 21.98
CA GLU A 398 5.87 15.21 22.38
C GLU A 398 6.12 14.46 23.69
N GLY A 399 7.24 13.74 23.76
CA GLY A 399 7.60 12.92 24.93
C GLY A 399 6.81 11.61 25.07
N ARG A 400 5.74 11.37 24.30
CA ARG A 400 5.01 10.10 24.29
C ARG A 400 5.70 9.09 23.38
N GLN A 401 5.73 7.83 23.82
CA GLN A 401 6.14 6.72 22.95
C GLN A 401 5.17 6.57 21.80
N LYS A 402 5.72 6.27 20.63
CA LYS A 402 4.95 5.98 19.41
C LYS A 402 4.98 4.48 19.14
N ILE A 403 3.95 3.98 18.52
CA ILE A 403 3.91 2.58 18.10
C ILE A 403 4.86 2.40 16.90
N GLU A 404 4.39 2.08 15.70
CA GLU A 404 5.26 1.75 14.56
C GLU A 404 5.74 2.96 13.75
N GLN A 405 5.13 4.13 13.91
CA GLN A 405 5.42 5.33 13.12
C GLN A 405 5.32 6.61 13.94
N ALA A 406 5.82 7.71 13.37
CA ALA A 406 5.64 9.05 13.95
C ALA A 406 5.39 10.09 12.86
N ARG A 407 4.64 11.13 13.21
CA ARG A 407 4.46 12.31 12.37
C ARG A 407 5.39 13.42 12.87
N LEU A 408 6.48 13.63 12.14
CA LEU A 408 7.47 14.69 12.42
C LEU A 408 7.22 15.90 11.51
N SER A 409 7.89 17.02 11.78
CA SER A 409 7.74 18.28 11.06
C SER A 409 9.08 18.98 10.84
N TRP A 410 9.32 19.42 9.60
CA TRP A 410 10.42 20.28 9.20
C TRP A 410 10.08 21.78 9.24
N ALA A 411 8.99 22.17 9.90
CA ALA A 411 8.54 23.58 9.92
C ALA A 411 9.62 24.54 10.41
N GLY A 412 10.35 24.18 11.49
CA GLY A 412 11.43 25.01 12.00
C GLY A 412 12.60 25.16 11.02
N LEU A 413 13.02 24.07 10.39
CA LEU A 413 14.08 24.14 9.37
C LEU A 413 13.64 24.98 8.17
N LYS A 414 12.39 24.91 7.76
CA LYS A 414 11.86 25.73 6.66
C LYS A 414 11.82 27.22 7.04
N GLU A 415 11.45 27.54 8.26
CA GLU A 415 11.47 28.91 8.77
C GLU A 415 12.89 29.48 8.72
N ASP A 416 13.88 28.70 9.19
CA ASP A 416 15.28 29.14 9.26
C ASP A 416 15.95 29.27 7.88
N THR A 417 15.65 28.35 6.93
CA THR A 417 16.45 28.17 5.70
C THR A 417 15.67 28.33 4.40
N GLY A 418 14.35 28.34 4.47
CA GLY A 418 13.47 28.28 3.31
C GLY A 418 13.41 26.90 2.63
N VAL A 419 14.04 25.86 3.22
CA VAL A 419 14.07 24.47 2.69
C VAL A 419 12.97 23.68 3.37
N GLY A 420 11.96 23.26 2.61
CA GLY A 420 10.84 22.47 3.11
C GLY A 420 10.97 20.97 2.84
N THR A 421 9.98 20.21 3.32
CA THR A 421 9.92 18.76 3.25
C THR A 421 10.09 18.19 1.84
N GLU A 422 9.53 18.84 0.80
CA GLU A 422 9.64 18.37 -0.58
C GLU A 422 11.08 18.42 -1.11
N ALA A 423 11.84 19.46 -0.77
CA ALA A 423 13.23 19.60 -1.18
C ALA A 423 14.12 18.57 -0.44
N ILE A 424 13.91 18.41 0.86
CA ILE A 424 14.59 17.38 1.66
C ILE A 424 14.31 15.99 1.09
N ASN A 425 13.05 15.71 0.76
CA ASN A 425 12.62 14.44 0.18
C ASN A 425 13.32 14.12 -1.16
N ARG A 426 13.60 15.11 -1.98
CA ARG A 426 14.42 14.93 -3.19
C ARG A 426 15.90 14.75 -2.88
N ARG A 427 16.41 15.46 -1.86
CA ARG A 427 17.84 15.40 -1.53
C ARG A 427 18.27 14.07 -0.95
N VAL A 428 17.42 13.37 -0.16
CA VAL A 428 17.77 12.06 0.40
C VAL A 428 18.04 11.01 -0.69
N ILE A 429 17.46 11.17 -1.89
CA ILE A 429 17.70 10.29 -3.04
C ILE A 429 19.18 10.30 -3.45
N ASP A 430 19.85 11.45 -3.33
CA ASP A 430 21.30 11.59 -3.65
C ASP A 430 22.20 10.81 -2.67
N TYR A 431 21.65 10.30 -1.60
CA TYR A 431 22.33 9.44 -0.63
C TYR A 431 21.91 7.97 -0.74
N GLY A 432 21.14 7.62 -1.76
CA GLY A 432 20.68 6.25 -2.00
C GLY A 432 19.49 5.81 -1.16
N LEU A 433 18.79 6.74 -0.51
CA LEU A 433 17.50 6.48 0.10
C LEU A 433 16.38 6.65 -0.91
N GLN A 434 15.29 5.92 -0.75
CA GLN A 434 14.06 6.25 -1.45
C GLN A 434 13.48 7.56 -0.91
N SER A 435 12.65 8.22 -1.72
CA SER A 435 11.84 9.33 -1.24
C SER A 435 10.93 8.88 -0.10
N TYR A 436 10.72 9.74 0.89
CA TYR A 436 9.84 9.42 2.01
C TYR A 436 8.40 9.88 1.77
N PHE A 437 7.48 9.26 2.47
CA PHE A 437 6.09 9.69 2.54
C PHE A 437 5.97 10.90 3.47
N MET A 438 5.43 11.99 2.96
CA MET A 438 5.22 13.20 3.76
C MET A 438 3.97 13.05 4.64
N SER A 439 2.80 13.14 4.03
CA SER A 439 1.48 12.99 4.67
C SER A 439 0.38 12.95 3.62
N HIS A 440 -0.78 12.49 4.00
CA HIS A 440 -2.00 12.75 3.23
C HIS A 440 -2.39 14.23 3.31
N HIS A 441 -2.97 14.77 2.24
CA HIS A 441 -3.55 16.12 2.24
C HIS A 441 -4.95 16.14 2.86
N PRO A 442 -5.35 17.24 3.53
CA PRO A 442 -4.54 18.41 3.83
C PRO A 442 -3.46 18.12 4.88
N TRP A 443 -2.33 18.83 4.82
CA TRP A 443 -1.30 18.71 5.83
C TRP A 443 -1.72 19.42 7.12
N LEU A 444 -2.17 18.64 8.08
CA LEU A 444 -2.52 19.16 9.42
C LEU A 444 -1.28 19.55 10.22
N ILE A 445 -0.16 18.90 9.93
CA ILE A 445 1.16 19.26 10.42
C ILE A 445 1.91 19.91 9.27
N ALA A 446 2.49 21.08 9.48
CA ALA A 446 3.29 21.77 8.48
C ALA A 446 4.57 20.99 8.17
N GLU A 447 4.98 20.97 6.90
CA GLU A 447 6.21 20.32 6.43
C GLU A 447 6.41 18.90 6.97
N PRO A 448 5.43 17.99 6.75
CA PRO A 448 5.39 16.69 7.43
C PRO A 448 6.44 15.72 6.92
N PHE A 449 6.84 14.82 7.83
CA PHE A 449 7.75 13.72 7.58
C PHE A 449 7.32 12.50 8.40
N THR A 450 7.10 11.35 7.78
CA THR A 450 6.54 10.16 8.45
C THR A 450 7.46 8.96 8.29
N PRO A 451 8.42 8.74 9.20
CA PRO A 451 9.20 7.51 9.24
C PRO A 451 8.42 6.36 9.88
N GLU A 452 8.67 5.16 9.39
CA GLU A 452 8.15 3.91 9.94
C GLU A 452 9.17 2.79 9.76
N PRO A 453 10.10 2.58 10.70
CA PRO A 453 11.09 1.52 10.63
C PRO A 453 10.50 0.19 11.12
N PRO A 454 10.30 -0.82 10.25
CA PRO A 454 9.89 -2.14 10.69
C PRO A 454 11.03 -2.92 11.34
N GLU A 455 10.71 -4.12 11.82
CA GLU A 455 11.64 -5.04 12.48
C GLU A 455 12.81 -5.49 11.60
N SER A 456 12.68 -5.41 10.30
CA SER A 456 13.68 -5.90 9.35
C SER A 456 14.93 -5.02 9.22
N TYR A 457 14.91 -3.81 9.79
CA TYR A 457 16.06 -2.91 9.78
C TYR A 457 16.91 -3.07 11.04
N SER A 458 18.22 -3.21 10.82
CA SER A 458 19.21 -3.29 11.89
C SER A 458 19.48 -1.90 12.49
N LYS A 459 20.12 -1.88 13.66
CA LYS A 459 20.60 -0.62 14.25
C LYS A 459 21.55 0.13 13.31
N ASP A 460 22.40 -0.59 12.56
CA ASP A 460 23.33 0.04 11.60
C ASP A 460 22.55 0.74 10.46
N ASP A 461 21.44 0.15 9.96
CA ASP A 461 20.57 0.77 8.96
C ASP A 461 19.88 2.04 9.51
N LEU A 462 19.40 1.98 10.75
CA LEU A 462 18.80 3.13 11.44
C LEU A 462 19.81 4.26 11.61
N ASP A 463 21.03 3.95 12.04
CA ASP A 463 22.13 4.91 12.23
C ASP A 463 22.54 5.55 10.88
N GLU A 464 22.59 4.77 9.80
CA GLU A 464 22.86 5.28 8.46
C GLU A 464 21.75 6.24 8.01
N TYR A 465 20.48 5.85 8.18
CA TYR A 465 19.32 6.69 7.86
C TYR A 465 19.35 8.01 8.64
N ILE A 466 19.53 7.97 9.96
CA ILE A 466 19.65 9.16 10.81
C ILE A 466 20.77 10.06 10.35
N SER A 467 21.93 9.47 10.00
CA SER A 467 23.10 10.21 9.55
C SER A 467 22.86 10.93 8.22
N ILE A 468 22.12 10.31 7.30
CA ILE A 468 21.72 10.92 6.03
C ILE A 468 20.76 12.09 6.28
N ILE A 469 19.72 11.89 7.07
CA ILE A 469 18.74 12.94 7.41
C ILE A 469 19.45 14.13 8.08
N ARG A 470 20.34 13.85 9.03
CA ARG A 470 21.18 14.88 9.69
C ARG A 470 22.08 15.62 8.71
N GLN A 471 22.67 14.92 7.73
CA GLN A 471 23.51 15.54 6.72
C GLN A 471 22.70 16.46 5.80
N VAL A 472 21.53 16.04 5.35
CA VAL A 472 20.65 16.86 4.50
C VAL A 472 20.18 18.12 5.27
N ALA A 473 19.88 18.00 6.55
CA ALA A 473 19.56 19.15 7.39
C ALA A 473 20.74 20.12 7.51
N ARG A 474 21.97 19.63 7.72
CA ARG A 474 23.19 20.48 7.72
C ARG A 474 23.39 21.20 6.40
N GLU A 475 23.17 20.52 5.27
CA GLU A 475 23.24 21.14 3.94
C GLU A 475 22.17 22.23 3.80
N ALA A 476 20.96 22.02 4.31
CA ALA A 476 19.91 23.04 4.29
C ALA A 476 20.32 24.32 5.02
N TYR A 477 21.05 24.22 6.14
CA TYR A 477 21.59 25.37 6.86
C TYR A 477 22.83 25.99 6.20
N SER A 478 23.71 25.20 5.57
CA SER A 478 24.97 25.71 5.01
C SER A 478 24.90 26.11 3.54
N ASP A 479 24.10 25.40 2.75
CA ASP A 479 23.91 25.61 1.31
C ASP A 479 22.46 25.21 0.92
N PRO A 480 21.46 26.04 1.24
CA PRO A 480 20.06 25.75 0.94
C PRO A 480 19.78 25.43 -0.53
N GLU A 481 20.56 26.02 -1.45
CA GLU A 481 20.37 25.82 -2.88
C GLU A 481 20.74 24.40 -3.33
N MET A 482 21.76 23.81 -2.71
CA MET A 482 22.13 22.42 -2.90
C MET A 482 20.94 21.47 -2.61
N VAL A 483 20.15 21.77 -1.60
CA VAL A 483 18.98 20.96 -1.24
C VAL A 483 17.80 21.26 -2.16
N ARG A 484 17.54 22.52 -2.48
CA ARG A 484 16.43 22.93 -3.35
C ARG A 484 16.55 22.39 -4.77
N SER A 485 17.76 22.37 -5.32
CA SER A 485 18.04 21.90 -6.69
C SER A 485 18.19 20.37 -6.82
N ALA A 486 18.13 19.62 -5.71
CA ALA A 486 18.23 18.16 -5.73
C ALA A 486 17.06 17.51 -6.51
N PRO A 487 17.28 16.28 -7.05
CA PRO A 487 18.45 15.41 -6.90
C PRO A 487 19.57 15.73 -7.91
N HIS A 488 20.83 15.44 -7.54
CA HIS A 488 22.02 15.67 -8.36
C HIS A 488 22.70 14.39 -8.84
N ARG A 489 22.44 13.27 -8.17
CA ARG A 489 23.08 11.96 -8.42
C ARG A 489 22.11 10.91 -8.93
N SER A 490 20.84 11.25 -9.02
CA SER A 490 19.80 10.42 -9.63
C SER A 490 19.72 10.72 -11.13
N THR A 491 19.28 9.75 -11.90
CA THR A 491 18.99 9.89 -13.34
C THR A 491 17.82 10.84 -13.59
N ILE A 492 16.86 10.88 -12.68
CA ILE A 492 15.63 11.63 -12.82
C ILE A 492 15.81 13.02 -12.20
N ALA A 493 15.59 14.06 -13.00
CA ALA A 493 15.48 15.43 -12.53
C ALA A 493 14.15 15.66 -11.77
N PRO A 494 14.04 16.74 -10.98
CA PRO A 494 12.78 17.06 -10.29
C PRO A 494 11.62 17.15 -11.27
N ILE A 495 10.54 16.44 -10.97
CA ILE A 495 9.29 16.55 -11.72
C ILE A 495 8.59 17.83 -11.27
N ILE A 496 8.42 18.76 -12.19
CA ILE A 496 7.66 19.98 -11.94
C ILE A 496 6.18 19.60 -11.93
N SER A 497 5.51 19.74 -10.79
CA SER A 497 4.10 19.37 -10.63
C SER A 497 3.12 20.28 -11.40
N GLU A 498 3.50 21.53 -11.64
CA GLU A 498 2.65 22.53 -12.30
C GLU A 498 2.12 22.10 -13.69
N PRO A 499 2.89 21.48 -14.60
CA PRO A 499 2.34 20.93 -15.83
C PRO A 499 1.34 19.81 -15.61
N LEU A 500 1.36 19.13 -14.48
CA LEU A 500 0.48 18.01 -14.17
C LEU A 500 -0.96 18.46 -13.85
N THR A 501 -1.18 19.73 -13.57
CA THR A 501 -2.51 20.30 -13.33
C THR A 501 -3.21 20.78 -14.62
N ASP A 502 -2.47 20.90 -15.72
CA ASP A 502 -3.00 21.32 -17.03
C ASP A 502 -3.07 20.13 -17.99
N ILE A 503 -4.28 19.59 -18.18
CA ILE A 503 -4.52 18.43 -19.06
C ILE A 503 -4.02 18.66 -20.50
N LYS A 504 -3.93 19.89 -20.96
CA LYS A 504 -3.42 20.22 -22.30
C LYS A 504 -1.90 20.00 -22.43
N LYS A 505 -1.20 19.96 -21.32
CA LYS A 505 0.24 19.69 -21.26
C LYS A 505 0.56 18.19 -21.19
N PHE A 506 -0.43 17.34 -20.91
CA PHE A 506 -0.22 15.91 -20.91
C PHE A 506 -0.11 15.30 -22.30
N ALA A 507 0.75 14.30 -22.41
CA ALA A 507 0.88 13.47 -23.60
C ALA A 507 0.45 12.03 -23.27
N CYS A 508 -0.84 11.86 -22.96
CA CYS A 508 -1.41 10.57 -22.52
C CYS A 508 -1.50 9.51 -23.64
N THR A 509 -1.18 9.85 -24.88
CA THR A 509 -1.15 8.93 -26.00
C THR A 509 0.10 9.11 -26.83
N TRP A 510 0.57 8.05 -27.51
CA TRP A 510 1.72 8.12 -28.41
C TRP A 510 1.57 9.21 -29.47
N ARG A 511 0.36 9.40 -30.02
CA ARG A 511 0.09 10.48 -30.97
C ARG A 511 0.25 11.87 -30.36
N ALA A 512 -0.22 12.08 -29.13
CA ALA A 512 -0.06 13.34 -28.42
C ALA A 512 1.42 13.61 -28.09
N TYR A 513 2.16 12.58 -27.68
CA TYR A 513 3.60 12.64 -27.43
C TYR A 513 4.35 13.08 -28.69
N LYS A 514 4.16 12.42 -29.83
CA LYS A 514 4.79 12.80 -31.11
C LYS A 514 4.47 14.24 -31.52
N LYS A 515 3.22 14.67 -31.37
CA LYS A 515 2.82 16.05 -31.68
C LYS A 515 3.51 17.06 -30.76
N LYS A 516 3.76 16.71 -29.52
CA LYS A 516 4.46 17.56 -28.55
C LYS A 516 5.95 17.64 -28.86
N THR A 517 6.61 16.52 -29.10
CA THR A 517 8.06 16.45 -29.38
C THR A 517 8.43 17.05 -30.73
N SER A 518 7.59 16.87 -31.78
CA SER A 518 7.83 17.49 -33.09
C SER A 518 7.75 19.03 -33.10
N ARG A 519 7.22 19.64 -32.04
CA ARG A 519 7.14 21.09 -31.86
C ARG A 519 8.31 21.67 -31.04
N GLN A 520 9.23 20.85 -30.58
CA GLN A 520 10.45 21.24 -29.89
C GLN A 520 11.65 20.87 -30.79
N PRO A 521 12.12 21.75 -31.69
CA PRO A 521 13.34 21.49 -32.41
C PRO A 521 14.53 21.63 -31.44
N GLY A 522 15.19 20.50 -31.11
CA GLY A 522 16.42 20.52 -30.31
C GLY A 522 16.61 19.35 -29.34
N ARG A 523 15.79 18.30 -29.40
CA ARG A 523 16.08 17.00 -28.76
C ARG A 523 16.18 15.93 -29.86
N ALA A 524 17.31 15.85 -30.51
CA ALA A 524 17.81 14.70 -31.25
C ALA A 524 19.06 14.21 -30.55
#